data_10fa47f1a74643391bbee357e124e386
#
_entry.id   10fa47f1a74643391bbee357e124e386
#
_cell.length_a   1.000
_cell.length_b   1.000
_cell.length_c   1.000
_cell.angle_alpha   90.00
_cell.angle_beta   90.00
_cell.angle_gamma   90.00
#
_symmetry.space_group_name_H-M   'P 1'
#
loop_
_entity.id
_entity.type
_entity.pdbx_description
1 polymer ?
#
loop_
_entity_poly.entity_id
_entity_poly.type
_entity_poly.pdbx_seq_one_letter_code
_entity_poly.pdbx_strand_id
1 'polypeptide(L)'
;MQKPAHLTWEESACYTLTLATAYRMLFGHAPHTLKPGDNVLVWGASGGLGVFGLQLVAASGANAIAVVSDESKMEYVFNLGAKGAINRKEFNCWGQLPQVNSAEYNDWSKEARRFGKAIWDITGKRDVDIVFEHPGEATFPVSSMVVKRGGMVVFCAGTTGFNITFDARYVWMRQKRIQGSHFAHLKQASQANRFVLERRIDPCLSKTFPWEEIPKAHTMMWKNQHPPGNMSVLVCAPRPGLRSLDDTLEAVGAA
;
A
#
# COMPACT_ATOMS: atom_id res chain seq x y z
N MET A 1 -21.91 -3.73 1.53
CA MET A 1 -21.15 -4.84 2.15
C MET A 1 -21.56 -4.96 3.60
N GLN A 2 -21.48 -6.16 4.16
CA GLN A 2 -21.76 -6.38 5.57
C GLN A 2 -20.66 -5.78 6.45
N LYS A 3 -21.04 -5.02 7.48
CA LYS A 3 -20.10 -4.56 8.52
C LYS A 3 -19.71 -5.76 9.39
N PRO A 4 -18.40 -5.99 9.63
CA PRO A 4 -17.98 -7.02 10.58
C PRO A 4 -18.49 -6.72 12.00
N ALA A 5 -19.17 -7.68 12.63
CA ALA A 5 -19.76 -7.47 13.97
C ALA A 5 -18.71 -7.23 15.06
N HIS A 6 -17.49 -7.72 14.88
CA HIS A 6 -16.40 -7.54 15.83
C HIS A 6 -15.72 -6.17 15.77
N LEU A 7 -15.95 -5.40 14.70
CA LEU A 7 -15.36 -4.05 14.53
C LEU A 7 -16.30 -2.96 15.05
N THR A 8 -15.70 -1.89 15.53
CA THR A 8 -16.40 -0.65 15.83
C THR A 8 -16.83 0.07 14.54
N TRP A 9 -17.63 1.13 14.65
CA TRP A 9 -18.03 1.93 13.48
C TRP A 9 -16.82 2.60 12.83
N GLU A 10 -15.94 3.19 13.63
CA GLU A 10 -14.74 3.87 13.16
C GLU A 10 -13.76 2.91 12.48
N GLU A 11 -13.54 1.71 13.01
CA GLU A 11 -12.74 0.67 12.38
C GLU A 11 -13.36 0.22 11.05
N SER A 12 -14.68 0.10 11.01
CA SER A 12 -15.40 -0.31 9.79
C SER A 12 -15.41 0.77 8.72
N ALA A 13 -15.35 2.03 9.09
CA ALA A 13 -15.33 3.16 8.17
C ALA A 13 -13.95 3.34 7.49
N CYS A 14 -12.84 2.99 8.16
CA CYS A 14 -11.51 3.38 7.73
C CYS A 14 -10.88 2.51 6.62
N TYR A 15 -11.39 1.29 6.36
CA TYR A 15 -10.69 0.35 5.47
C TYR A 15 -11.33 0.12 4.10
N THR A 16 -12.61 0.39 3.94
CA THR A 16 -13.42 -0.10 2.81
C THR A 16 -12.84 0.27 1.44
N LEU A 17 -12.48 1.53 1.24
CA LEU A 17 -11.96 2.02 -0.04
C LEU A 17 -10.56 1.48 -0.32
N THR A 18 -9.65 1.63 0.63
CA THR A 18 -8.24 1.32 0.46
C THR A 18 -8.00 -0.19 0.38
N LEU A 19 -8.71 -0.99 1.17
CA LEU A 19 -8.67 -2.45 1.07
C LEU A 19 -9.21 -2.96 -0.28
N ALA A 20 -10.35 -2.45 -0.74
CA ALA A 20 -10.93 -2.84 -2.02
C ALA A 20 -10.01 -2.48 -3.19
N THR A 21 -9.39 -1.29 -3.14
CA THR A 21 -8.40 -0.85 -4.13
C THR A 21 -7.17 -1.76 -4.13
N ALA A 22 -6.60 -2.06 -2.96
CA ALA A 22 -5.46 -2.97 -2.83
C ALA A 22 -5.80 -4.37 -3.35
N TYR A 23 -7.00 -4.87 -3.03
CA TYR A 23 -7.47 -6.15 -3.54
C TYR A 23 -7.52 -6.18 -5.07
N ARG A 24 -8.09 -5.15 -5.72
CA ARG A 24 -8.11 -5.07 -7.17
C ARG A 24 -6.71 -5.02 -7.77
N MET A 25 -5.81 -4.23 -7.18
CA MET A 25 -4.42 -4.14 -7.66
C MET A 25 -3.74 -5.51 -7.68
N LEU A 26 -3.97 -6.34 -6.67
CA LEU A 26 -3.31 -7.63 -6.53
C LEU A 26 -4.04 -8.79 -7.25
N PHE A 27 -5.36 -8.76 -7.34
CA PHE A 27 -6.17 -9.89 -7.84
C PHE A 27 -6.99 -9.58 -9.10
N GLY A 28 -7.08 -8.33 -9.50
CA GLY A 28 -8.00 -7.89 -10.56
C GLY A 28 -7.45 -7.94 -11.99
N HIS A 29 -6.16 -8.25 -12.19
CA HIS A 29 -5.48 -8.01 -13.47
C HIS A 29 -4.84 -9.27 -14.06
N ALA A 30 -5.65 -10.29 -14.40
CA ALA A 30 -5.16 -11.50 -15.04
C ALA A 30 -4.28 -11.19 -16.28
N PRO A 31 -3.27 -12.00 -16.56
CA PRO A 31 -2.82 -13.21 -15.83
C PRO A 31 -1.92 -12.90 -14.61
N HIS A 32 -1.58 -11.63 -14.34
CA HIS A 32 -0.68 -11.19 -13.28
C HIS A 32 -1.44 -10.99 -11.96
N THR A 33 -2.14 -12.02 -11.51
CA THR A 33 -2.76 -12.03 -10.19
C THR A 33 -1.80 -12.58 -9.15
N LEU A 34 -1.89 -12.07 -7.93
CA LEU A 34 -1.10 -12.55 -6.78
C LEU A 34 -1.29 -14.06 -6.57
N LYS A 35 -0.19 -14.76 -6.31
CA LYS A 35 -0.13 -16.20 -6.04
C LYS A 35 0.71 -16.48 -4.80
N PRO A 36 0.44 -17.59 -4.10
CA PRO A 36 1.33 -18.05 -3.03
C PRO A 36 2.78 -18.17 -3.51
N GLY A 37 3.72 -17.70 -2.70
CA GLY A 37 5.15 -17.71 -3.02
C GLY A 37 5.65 -16.56 -3.89
N ASP A 38 4.78 -15.72 -4.46
CA ASP A 38 5.18 -14.50 -5.16
C ASP A 38 5.93 -13.53 -4.22
N ASN A 39 6.87 -12.77 -4.77
CA ASN A 39 7.49 -11.65 -4.08
C ASN A 39 6.83 -10.34 -4.54
N VAL A 40 6.34 -9.55 -3.61
CA VAL A 40 5.65 -8.29 -3.92
C VAL A 40 6.34 -7.12 -3.21
N LEU A 41 6.83 -6.16 -3.98
CA LEU A 41 7.33 -4.89 -3.44
C LEU A 41 6.14 -3.96 -3.19
N VAL A 42 5.97 -3.53 -1.94
CA VAL A 42 4.87 -2.66 -1.52
C VAL A 42 5.42 -1.29 -1.16
N TRP A 43 5.19 -0.30 -2.01
CA TRP A 43 5.54 1.09 -1.72
C TRP A 43 4.63 1.69 -0.66
N GLY A 44 5.20 2.59 0.18
CA GLY A 44 4.44 3.27 1.23
C GLY A 44 3.71 2.29 2.16
N ALA A 45 4.35 1.18 2.50
CA ALA A 45 3.76 0.02 3.16
C ALA A 45 3.10 0.32 4.52
N SER A 46 3.48 1.41 5.18
CA SER A 46 2.88 1.86 6.45
C SER A 46 1.71 2.84 6.29
N GLY A 47 1.38 3.27 5.06
CA GLY A 47 0.28 4.17 4.78
C GLY A 47 -1.03 3.45 4.52
N GLY A 48 -2.14 4.21 4.43
CA GLY A 48 -3.50 3.67 4.37
C GLY A 48 -3.77 2.62 3.29
N LEU A 49 -3.17 2.75 2.10
CA LEU A 49 -3.29 1.76 1.03
C LEU A 49 -2.27 0.62 1.21
N GLY A 50 -1.02 0.98 1.57
CA GLY A 50 0.09 0.04 1.67
C GLY A 50 -0.12 -1.03 2.74
N VAL A 51 -0.73 -0.69 3.89
CA VAL A 51 -1.03 -1.66 4.96
C VAL A 51 -1.94 -2.79 4.49
N PHE A 52 -2.88 -2.51 3.58
CA PHE A 52 -3.73 -3.55 3.01
C PHE A 52 -3.05 -4.32 1.89
N GLY A 53 -2.24 -3.66 1.06
CA GLY A 53 -1.39 -4.36 0.10
C GLY A 53 -0.51 -5.38 0.80
N LEU A 54 0.16 -4.98 1.87
CA LEU A 54 1.03 -5.82 2.67
C LEU A 54 0.29 -7.02 3.30
N GLN A 55 -0.82 -6.75 4.01
CA GLN A 55 -1.60 -7.79 4.68
C GLN A 55 -2.24 -8.78 3.69
N LEU A 56 -2.75 -8.30 2.54
CA LEU A 56 -3.29 -9.17 1.49
C LEU A 56 -2.23 -10.09 0.92
N VAL A 57 -1.01 -9.58 0.70
CA VAL A 57 0.12 -10.39 0.23
C VAL A 57 0.45 -11.47 1.25
N ALA A 58 0.63 -11.11 2.51
CA ALA A 58 0.94 -12.06 3.59
C ALA A 58 -0.17 -13.10 3.79
N ALA A 59 -1.45 -12.65 3.84
CA ALA A 59 -2.60 -13.53 4.00
C ALA A 59 -2.80 -14.51 2.83
N SER A 60 -2.19 -14.22 1.67
CA SER A 60 -2.25 -15.08 0.48
C SER A 60 -1.06 -16.05 0.38
N GLY A 61 -0.18 -16.12 1.39
CA GLY A 61 1.00 -16.99 1.36
C GLY A 61 2.11 -16.49 0.43
N ALA A 62 2.10 -15.20 0.09
CA ALA A 62 3.15 -14.53 -0.69
C ALA A 62 4.09 -13.73 0.22
N ASN A 63 5.19 -13.24 -0.32
CA ASN A 63 6.22 -12.52 0.41
C ASN A 63 6.08 -11.01 0.17
N ALA A 64 5.69 -10.25 1.18
CA ALA A 64 5.63 -8.80 1.12
C ALA A 64 7.00 -8.18 1.48
N ILE A 65 7.56 -7.38 0.57
CA ILE A 65 8.74 -6.56 0.80
C ILE A 65 8.25 -5.13 0.98
N ALA A 66 8.29 -4.64 2.21
CA ALA A 66 7.79 -3.32 2.57
C ALA A 66 8.81 -2.23 2.26
N VAL A 67 8.38 -1.14 1.62
CA VAL A 67 9.19 0.08 1.50
C VAL A 67 8.57 1.16 2.37
N VAL A 68 9.36 1.66 3.33
CA VAL A 68 8.96 2.68 4.30
C VAL A 68 9.80 3.94 4.16
N SER A 69 9.32 5.06 4.70
CA SER A 69 10.00 6.34 4.66
C SER A 69 10.84 6.63 5.90
N ASP A 70 10.82 5.74 6.89
CA ASP A 70 11.52 5.91 8.15
C ASP A 70 11.71 4.56 8.85
N GLU A 71 12.84 4.39 9.55
CA GLU A 71 13.16 3.17 10.29
C GLU A 71 12.14 2.87 11.40
N SER A 72 11.63 3.91 12.05
CA SER A 72 10.60 3.77 13.10
C SER A 72 9.31 3.08 12.63
N LYS A 73 9.10 2.96 11.32
CA LYS A 73 7.93 2.29 10.73
C LYS A 73 8.17 0.80 10.42
N MET A 74 9.41 0.31 10.57
CA MET A 74 9.75 -1.06 10.21
C MET A 74 9.07 -2.09 11.11
N GLU A 75 9.09 -1.89 12.42
CA GLU A 75 8.41 -2.79 13.37
C GLU A 75 6.91 -2.90 13.05
N TYR A 76 6.27 -1.78 12.75
CA TYR A 76 4.85 -1.77 12.39
C TYR A 76 4.55 -2.64 11.16
N VAL A 77 5.34 -2.54 10.09
CA VAL A 77 5.11 -3.34 8.88
C VAL A 77 5.49 -4.81 9.09
N PHE A 78 6.45 -5.13 9.94
CA PHE A 78 6.74 -6.53 10.32
C PHE A 78 5.56 -7.15 11.07
N ASN A 79 4.94 -6.43 11.99
CA ASN A 79 3.75 -6.88 12.73
C ASN A 79 2.55 -7.12 11.80
N LEU A 80 2.50 -6.47 10.63
CA LEU A 80 1.50 -6.69 9.59
C LEU A 80 1.87 -7.83 8.61
N GLY A 81 3.00 -8.50 8.81
CA GLY A 81 3.40 -9.69 8.03
C GLY A 81 4.40 -9.42 6.90
N ALA A 82 5.13 -8.29 6.92
CA ALA A 82 6.23 -8.08 5.98
C ALA A 82 7.33 -9.12 6.19
N LYS A 83 7.83 -9.70 5.10
CA LYS A 83 9.00 -10.58 5.11
C LYS A 83 10.30 -9.82 5.32
N GLY A 84 10.34 -8.58 4.87
CA GLY A 84 11.43 -7.64 5.05
C GLY A 84 10.99 -6.22 4.79
N ALA A 85 11.74 -5.25 5.31
CA ALA A 85 11.47 -3.83 5.16
C ALA A 85 12.71 -3.09 4.68
N ILE A 86 12.53 -2.08 3.83
CA ILE A 86 13.58 -1.24 3.26
C ILE A 86 13.22 0.22 3.56
N ASN A 87 14.14 0.95 4.19
CA ASN A 87 14.02 2.39 4.36
C ASN A 87 14.47 3.09 3.09
N ARG A 88 13.54 3.74 2.37
CA ARG A 88 13.87 4.43 1.12
C ARG A 88 14.86 5.59 1.29
N LYS A 89 14.99 6.17 2.49
CA LYS A 89 15.95 7.27 2.76
C LYS A 89 17.41 6.84 2.65
N GLU A 90 17.69 5.55 2.66
CA GLU A 90 19.04 5.03 2.48
C GLU A 90 19.52 5.06 1.02
N PHE A 91 18.66 5.40 0.08
CA PHE A 91 18.93 5.36 -1.35
C PHE A 91 18.68 6.71 -2.00
N ASN A 92 19.42 7.01 -3.06
CA ASN A 92 19.31 8.26 -3.80
C ASN A 92 19.04 8.00 -5.30
N CYS A 93 17.95 7.29 -5.59
CA CYS A 93 17.51 6.97 -6.95
C CYS A 93 16.05 7.34 -7.22
N TRP A 94 15.55 8.33 -6.51
CA TRP A 94 14.16 8.78 -6.59
C TRP A 94 14.00 9.98 -7.52
N GLY A 95 12.80 10.14 -8.09
CA GLY A 95 12.48 11.23 -9.01
C GLY A 95 12.44 10.77 -10.46
N GLN A 96 12.44 11.76 -11.37
CA GLN A 96 12.46 11.50 -12.81
C GLN A 96 13.73 10.78 -13.23
N LEU A 97 13.58 9.86 -14.20
CA LEU A 97 14.74 9.17 -14.76
C LEU A 97 15.68 10.16 -15.45
N PRO A 98 16.97 10.20 -15.12
CA PRO A 98 17.95 10.97 -15.86
C PRO A 98 18.05 10.55 -17.33
N GLN A 99 18.53 11.45 -18.18
CA GLN A 99 18.73 11.17 -19.61
C GLN A 99 19.62 9.92 -19.78
N VAL A 100 19.11 8.94 -20.49
CA VAL A 100 19.84 7.68 -20.75
C VAL A 100 21.22 7.95 -21.37
N ASN A 101 22.24 7.27 -20.90
CA ASN A 101 23.66 7.41 -21.23
C ASN A 101 24.34 8.69 -20.69
N SER A 102 23.68 9.47 -19.84
CA SER A 102 24.35 10.56 -19.13
C SER A 102 25.14 10.06 -17.90
N ALA A 103 25.95 10.91 -17.31
CA ALA A 103 26.66 10.61 -16.07
C ALA A 103 25.66 10.40 -14.91
N GLU A 104 24.64 11.24 -14.84
CA GLU A 104 23.57 11.18 -13.85
C GLU A 104 22.77 9.85 -13.95
N TYR A 105 22.53 9.34 -15.16
CA TYR A 105 21.93 8.04 -15.37
C TYR A 105 22.81 6.90 -14.81
N ASN A 106 24.14 7.01 -14.98
CA ASN A 106 25.05 6.00 -14.44
C ASN A 106 25.01 5.98 -12.91
N ASP A 107 24.97 7.14 -12.26
CA ASP A 107 24.88 7.23 -10.80
C ASP A 107 23.51 6.78 -10.29
N TRP A 108 22.43 7.19 -10.93
CA TRP A 108 21.08 6.66 -10.68
C TRP A 108 21.07 5.13 -10.79
N SER A 109 21.66 4.58 -11.83
CA SER A 109 21.68 3.14 -12.09
C SER A 109 22.45 2.35 -11.02
N LYS A 110 23.54 2.91 -10.47
CA LYS A 110 24.27 2.31 -9.33
C LYS A 110 23.37 2.24 -8.10
N GLU A 111 22.71 3.34 -7.75
CA GLU A 111 21.81 3.41 -6.60
C GLU A 111 20.57 2.53 -6.77
N ALA A 112 19.95 2.51 -7.95
CA ALA A 112 18.82 1.64 -8.24
C ALA A 112 19.20 0.14 -8.15
N ARG A 113 20.42 -0.23 -8.56
CA ARG A 113 20.94 -1.60 -8.36
C ARG A 113 21.20 -1.91 -6.90
N ARG A 114 21.67 -0.93 -6.10
CA ARG A 114 21.85 -1.09 -4.65
C ARG A 114 20.50 -1.34 -3.97
N PHE A 115 19.44 -0.64 -4.37
CA PHE A 115 18.07 -0.90 -3.94
C PHE A 115 17.59 -2.31 -4.37
N GLY A 116 17.85 -2.70 -5.62
CA GLY A 116 17.55 -4.05 -6.11
C GLY A 116 18.28 -5.14 -5.32
N LYS A 117 19.52 -4.88 -4.89
CA LYS A 117 20.27 -5.80 -4.01
C LYS A 117 19.60 -5.93 -2.65
N ALA A 118 19.13 -4.85 -2.04
CA ALA A 118 18.39 -4.90 -0.77
C ALA A 118 17.12 -5.77 -0.89
N ILE A 119 16.41 -5.72 -2.03
CA ILE A 119 15.31 -6.64 -2.32
C ILE A 119 15.81 -8.09 -2.37
N TRP A 120 16.92 -8.37 -3.04
CA TRP A 120 17.49 -9.71 -3.17
C TRP A 120 17.96 -10.28 -1.83
N ASP A 121 18.48 -9.46 -0.94
CA ASP A 121 18.88 -9.88 0.41
C ASP A 121 17.67 -10.39 1.21
N ILE A 122 16.49 -9.83 0.98
CA ILE A 122 15.22 -10.27 1.61
C ILE A 122 14.65 -11.51 0.91
N THR A 123 14.73 -11.57 -0.42
CA THR A 123 14.03 -12.59 -1.23
C THR A 123 14.86 -13.83 -1.52
N GLY A 124 16.14 -13.85 -1.15
CA GLY A 124 17.08 -14.90 -1.51
C GLY A 124 17.46 -14.85 -3.01
N LYS A 125 17.86 -13.68 -3.50
CA LYS A 125 18.29 -13.40 -4.88
C LYS A 125 17.21 -13.62 -5.94
N ARG A 126 15.94 -13.41 -5.59
CA ARG A 126 14.82 -13.44 -6.53
C ARG A 126 14.29 -12.03 -6.75
N ASP A 127 13.98 -11.70 -8.00
CA ASP A 127 13.28 -10.46 -8.34
C ASP A 127 11.84 -10.49 -7.82
N VAL A 128 11.18 -9.34 -7.79
CA VAL A 128 9.78 -9.23 -7.39
C VAL A 128 8.84 -9.54 -8.56
N ASP A 129 7.80 -10.29 -8.29
CA ASP A 129 6.76 -10.69 -9.25
C ASP A 129 5.84 -9.52 -9.58
N ILE A 130 5.47 -8.77 -8.56
CA ILE A 130 4.57 -7.62 -8.63
C ILE A 130 5.20 -6.47 -7.86
N VAL A 131 5.13 -5.26 -8.43
CA VAL A 131 5.35 -4.01 -7.70
C VAL A 131 4.00 -3.35 -7.48
N PHE A 132 3.63 -3.19 -6.22
CA PHE A 132 2.45 -2.46 -5.77
C PHE A 132 2.82 -0.98 -5.60
N GLU A 133 2.46 -0.19 -6.61
CA GLU A 133 2.94 1.17 -6.81
C GLU A 133 1.81 2.19 -6.58
N HIS A 134 2.11 3.28 -5.89
CA HIS A 134 1.19 4.42 -5.78
C HIS A 134 1.88 5.79 -5.62
N PRO A 135 3.16 5.91 -5.28
CA PRO A 135 3.84 7.22 -5.28
C PRO A 135 3.90 7.85 -6.67
N GLY A 136 4.15 7.09 -7.72
CA GLY A 136 4.18 7.60 -9.09
C GLY A 136 5.55 8.15 -9.50
N GLU A 137 5.64 9.44 -9.81
CA GLU A 137 6.81 10.06 -10.45
C GLU A 137 8.15 9.73 -9.77
N ALA A 138 8.19 9.77 -8.45
CA ALA A 138 9.45 9.57 -7.71
C ALA A 138 9.97 8.13 -7.72
N THR A 139 9.11 7.12 -7.85
CA THR A 139 9.49 5.71 -7.63
C THR A 139 9.35 4.85 -8.87
N PHE A 140 8.60 5.30 -9.86
CA PHE A 140 8.26 4.50 -11.04
C PHE A 140 9.47 4.06 -11.88
N PRO A 141 10.53 4.88 -12.07
CA PRO A 141 11.73 4.44 -12.78
C PRO A 141 12.35 3.20 -12.13
N VAL A 142 12.46 3.19 -10.80
CA VAL A 142 13.01 2.05 -10.04
C VAL A 142 12.03 0.88 -10.05
N SER A 143 10.73 1.12 -9.88
CA SER A 143 9.69 0.09 -9.94
C SER A 143 9.73 -0.69 -11.26
N SER A 144 9.87 0.02 -12.39
CA SER A 144 10.01 -0.59 -13.71
C SER A 144 11.30 -1.39 -13.88
N MET A 145 12.37 -0.99 -13.19
CA MET A 145 13.66 -1.69 -13.22
C MET A 145 13.63 -2.99 -12.40
N VAL A 146 13.14 -2.96 -11.15
CA VAL A 146 13.28 -4.07 -10.19
C VAL A 146 12.27 -5.20 -10.38
N VAL A 147 11.13 -4.95 -11.02
CA VAL A 147 10.17 -6.01 -11.31
C VAL A 147 10.79 -7.05 -12.25
N LYS A 148 10.54 -8.35 -11.99
CA LYS A 148 11.11 -9.46 -12.77
C LYS A 148 10.75 -9.40 -14.26
N ARG A 149 11.46 -10.20 -15.08
CA ARG A 149 11.02 -10.48 -16.45
C ARG A 149 9.60 -11.09 -16.42
N GLY A 150 8.70 -10.56 -17.26
CA GLY A 150 7.29 -10.97 -17.30
C GLY A 150 6.48 -10.60 -16.08
N GLY A 151 7.03 -9.81 -15.14
CA GLY A 151 6.29 -9.32 -13.97
C GLY A 151 5.46 -8.07 -14.26
N MET A 152 4.79 -7.56 -13.23
CA MET A 152 3.85 -6.44 -13.36
C MET A 152 4.16 -5.32 -12.36
N VAL A 153 4.21 -4.08 -12.86
CA VAL A 153 4.03 -2.88 -12.03
C VAL A 153 2.55 -2.51 -12.09
N VAL A 154 1.82 -2.70 -11.01
CA VAL A 154 0.43 -2.26 -10.89
C VAL A 154 0.39 -0.98 -10.07
N PHE A 155 -0.28 0.06 -10.58
CA PHE A 155 -0.28 1.35 -9.92
C PHE A 155 -1.67 2.00 -9.87
N CYS A 156 -1.90 2.76 -8.81
CA CYS A 156 -3.01 3.69 -8.66
C CYS A 156 -2.47 4.96 -7.99
N ALA A 157 -3.11 6.09 -8.26
CA ALA A 157 -2.67 7.40 -7.76
C ALA A 157 -1.29 7.86 -8.34
N GLY A 158 -0.73 8.88 -7.73
CA GLY A 158 0.52 9.54 -8.13
C GLY A 158 0.85 10.62 -7.11
N THR A 159 1.07 10.23 -5.83
CA THR A 159 1.24 11.17 -4.71
C THR A 159 2.48 12.05 -4.83
N THR A 160 3.47 11.66 -5.63
CA THR A 160 4.69 12.45 -5.87
C THR A 160 4.71 13.13 -7.24
N GLY A 161 3.66 12.95 -8.05
CA GLY A 161 3.52 13.53 -9.37
C GLY A 161 3.02 12.52 -10.41
N PHE A 162 2.58 13.04 -11.56
CA PHE A 162 1.93 12.27 -12.62
C PHE A 162 2.80 12.10 -13.87
N ASN A 163 3.95 12.79 -13.96
CA ASN A 163 4.86 12.72 -15.11
C ASN A 163 5.80 11.52 -14.96
N ILE A 164 5.29 10.35 -15.26
CA ILE A 164 6.01 9.09 -15.10
C ILE A 164 7.04 8.92 -16.22
N THR A 165 8.30 8.72 -15.84
CA THR A 165 9.40 8.38 -16.75
C THR A 165 9.94 7.00 -16.43
N PHE A 166 10.42 6.27 -17.44
CA PHE A 166 11.12 4.99 -17.27
C PHE A 166 11.94 4.65 -18.51
N ASP A 167 12.96 3.83 -18.35
CA ASP A 167 13.71 3.27 -19.48
C ASP A 167 12.89 2.18 -20.16
N ALA A 168 12.41 2.46 -21.35
CA ALA A 168 11.54 1.55 -22.11
C ALA A 168 12.19 0.18 -22.34
N ARG A 169 13.53 0.09 -22.39
CA ARG A 169 14.27 -1.16 -22.55
C ARG A 169 13.99 -2.13 -21.41
N TYR A 170 13.82 -1.66 -20.17
CA TYR A 170 13.44 -2.51 -19.05
C TYR A 170 12.04 -3.10 -19.18
N VAL A 171 11.15 -2.46 -19.92
CA VAL A 171 9.77 -2.92 -20.09
C VAL A 171 9.66 -3.86 -21.30
N TRP A 172 9.97 -3.40 -22.52
CA TRP A 172 9.73 -4.22 -23.72
C TRP A 172 10.70 -5.41 -23.88
N MET A 173 12.01 -5.22 -23.61
CA MET A 173 12.97 -6.33 -23.72
C MET A 173 12.74 -7.43 -22.67
N ARG A 174 12.14 -7.07 -21.53
CA ARG A 174 11.86 -8.00 -20.45
C ARG A 174 10.38 -8.37 -20.33
N GLN A 175 9.57 -7.99 -21.31
CA GLN A 175 8.14 -8.34 -21.40
C GLN A 175 7.37 -8.02 -20.11
N LYS A 176 7.68 -6.90 -19.47
CA LYS A 176 7.04 -6.47 -18.25
C LYS A 176 5.71 -5.79 -18.55
N ARG A 177 4.77 -5.87 -17.63
CA ARG A 177 3.48 -5.20 -17.71
C ARG A 177 3.45 -3.96 -16.82
N ILE A 178 2.95 -2.85 -17.35
CA ILE A 178 2.56 -1.66 -16.62
C ILE A 178 1.04 -1.62 -16.61
N GLN A 179 0.43 -1.67 -15.42
CA GLN A 179 -1.01 -1.80 -15.26
C GLN A 179 -1.58 -0.70 -14.37
N GLY A 180 -2.39 0.18 -14.94
CA GLY A 180 -3.22 1.10 -14.16
C GLY A 180 -4.35 0.36 -13.47
N SER A 181 -4.67 0.77 -12.23
CA SER A 181 -5.77 0.23 -11.44
C SER A 181 -6.55 1.37 -10.79
N HIS A 182 -7.86 1.31 -10.84
CA HIS A 182 -8.73 2.34 -10.27
C HIS A 182 -9.91 1.71 -9.53
N PHE A 183 -10.03 2.02 -8.22
CA PHE A 183 -11.05 1.45 -7.34
C PHE A 183 -11.18 -0.09 -7.41
N ALA A 184 -12.37 -0.57 -7.12
CA ALA A 184 -12.80 -1.95 -7.30
C ALA A 184 -14.30 -1.97 -7.60
N HIS A 185 -14.77 -2.99 -8.33
CA HIS A 185 -16.20 -3.20 -8.45
C HIS A 185 -16.75 -3.95 -7.21
N LEU A 186 -18.07 -3.94 -7.02
CA LEU A 186 -18.73 -4.46 -5.82
C LEU A 186 -18.34 -5.90 -5.46
N LYS A 187 -18.20 -6.79 -6.44
CA LYS A 187 -17.77 -8.18 -6.22
C LYS A 187 -16.36 -8.24 -5.61
N GLN A 188 -15.41 -7.47 -6.12
CA GLN A 188 -14.04 -7.41 -5.59
C GLN A 188 -14.02 -6.80 -4.17
N ALA A 189 -14.79 -5.74 -3.94
CA ALA A 189 -14.92 -5.14 -2.62
C ALA A 189 -15.52 -6.13 -1.60
N SER A 190 -16.53 -6.90 -2.00
CA SER A 190 -17.13 -7.94 -1.14
C SER A 190 -16.15 -9.09 -0.86
N GLN A 191 -15.33 -9.48 -1.85
CA GLN A 191 -14.29 -10.49 -1.67
C GLN A 191 -13.20 -9.99 -0.72
N ALA A 192 -12.77 -8.73 -0.86
CA ALA A 192 -11.83 -8.09 0.05
C ALA A 192 -12.36 -8.04 1.49
N ASN A 193 -13.64 -7.67 1.66
CA ASN A 193 -14.28 -7.59 2.97
C ASN A 193 -14.33 -8.94 3.71
N ARG A 194 -14.32 -10.08 2.99
CA ARG A 194 -14.27 -11.41 3.61
C ARG A 194 -13.01 -11.61 4.45
N PHE A 195 -11.86 -11.08 4.03
CA PHE A 195 -10.63 -11.15 4.82
C PHE A 195 -10.78 -10.48 6.19
N VAL A 196 -11.55 -9.39 6.26
CA VAL A 196 -11.83 -8.69 7.52
C VAL A 196 -12.88 -9.47 8.34
N LEU A 197 -13.94 -9.94 7.70
CA LEU A 197 -14.95 -10.80 8.37
C LEU A 197 -14.33 -12.07 8.99
N GLU A 198 -13.35 -12.66 8.32
CA GLU A 198 -12.60 -13.84 8.76
C GLU A 198 -11.44 -13.48 9.73
N ARG A 199 -11.28 -12.21 10.11
CA ARG A 199 -10.22 -11.70 11.01
C ARG A 199 -8.79 -11.96 10.50
N ARG A 200 -8.60 -12.03 9.20
CA ARG A 200 -7.31 -12.25 8.54
C ARG A 200 -6.58 -10.95 8.22
N ILE A 201 -7.29 -9.84 8.28
CA ILE A 201 -6.78 -8.48 7.99
C ILE A 201 -7.28 -7.55 9.09
N ASP A 202 -6.36 -6.79 9.66
CA ASP A 202 -6.64 -5.70 10.60
C ASP A 202 -7.05 -4.45 9.82
N PRO A 203 -8.09 -3.70 10.23
CA PRO A 203 -8.50 -2.45 9.60
C PRO A 203 -7.45 -1.34 9.70
N CYS A 204 -6.45 -1.49 10.53
CA CYS A 204 -5.35 -0.53 10.73
C CYS A 204 -5.85 0.88 11.06
N LEU A 205 -6.87 0.98 11.92
CA LEU A 205 -7.31 2.26 12.45
C LEU A 205 -6.24 2.82 13.39
N SER A 206 -5.68 3.96 13.05
CA SER A 206 -4.60 4.58 13.83
C SER A 206 -5.09 5.75 14.70
N LYS A 207 -6.12 6.44 14.26
CA LYS A 207 -6.69 7.58 14.99
C LYS A 207 -8.12 7.87 14.57
N THR A 208 -8.94 8.25 15.55
CA THR A 208 -10.30 8.74 15.35
C THR A 208 -10.37 10.21 15.74
N PHE A 209 -11.05 11.01 14.93
CA PHE A 209 -11.25 12.46 15.16
C PHE A 209 -12.74 12.75 15.36
N PRO A 210 -13.10 13.72 16.22
CA PRO A 210 -14.41 14.30 16.20
C PRO A 210 -14.61 15.14 14.92
N TRP A 211 -15.85 15.44 14.59
CA TRP A 211 -16.21 16.16 13.37
C TRP A 211 -15.48 17.51 13.23
N GLU A 212 -15.36 18.24 14.33
CA GLU A 212 -14.76 19.58 14.37
C GLU A 212 -13.25 19.57 14.06
N GLU A 213 -12.60 18.42 14.22
CA GLU A 213 -11.16 18.25 13.96
C GLU A 213 -10.82 17.79 12.53
N ILE A 214 -11.79 17.72 11.61
CA ILE A 214 -11.52 17.36 10.19
C ILE A 214 -10.40 18.21 9.58
N PRO A 215 -10.35 19.55 9.75
CA PRO A 215 -9.25 20.36 9.19
C PRO A 215 -7.88 19.96 9.73
N LYS A 216 -7.82 19.56 10.99
CA LYS A 216 -6.58 19.06 11.62
C LYS A 216 -6.14 17.73 11.03
N ALA A 217 -7.08 16.79 10.82
CA ALA A 217 -6.80 15.50 10.18
C ALA A 217 -6.23 15.69 8.77
N HIS A 218 -6.85 16.54 7.95
CA HIS A 218 -6.36 16.87 6.61
C HIS A 218 -4.97 17.52 6.63
N THR A 219 -4.73 18.45 7.58
CA THR A 219 -3.43 19.10 7.73
C THR A 219 -2.34 18.09 8.09
N MET A 220 -2.63 17.14 8.97
CA MET A 220 -1.69 16.06 9.33
C MET A 220 -1.36 15.18 8.12
N MET A 221 -2.36 14.82 7.31
CA MET A 221 -2.15 14.05 6.08
C MET A 221 -1.29 14.82 5.08
N TRP A 222 -1.62 16.08 4.82
CA TRP A 222 -0.88 16.93 3.87
C TRP A 222 0.59 17.12 4.28
N LYS A 223 0.85 17.27 5.59
CA LYS A 223 2.21 17.39 6.13
C LYS A 223 2.94 16.05 6.30
N ASN A 224 2.31 14.92 5.93
CA ASN A 224 2.83 13.56 6.17
C ASN A 224 3.21 13.31 7.65
N GLN A 225 2.40 13.86 8.57
CA GLN A 225 2.55 13.76 10.03
C GLN A 225 1.50 12.84 10.68
N HIS A 226 0.71 12.15 9.85
CA HIS A 226 -0.28 11.19 10.34
C HIS A 226 0.39 9.90 10.82
N PRO A 227 -0.19 9.20 11.80
CA PRO A 227 0.30 7.89 12.25
C PRO A 227 0.16 6.86 11.12
N PRO A 228 0.91 5.74 11.18
CA PRO A 228 0.74 4.62 10.26
C PRO A 228 -0.70 4.09 10.22
N GLY A 229 -1.15 3.60 9.08
CA GLY A 229 -2.51 3.08 8.89
C GLY A 229 -3.51 4.11 8.39
N ASN A 230 -4.76 3.97 8.82
CA ASN A 230 -5.89 4.79 8.39
C ASN A 230 -6.48 5.58 9.58
N MET A 231 -7.13 6.69 9.26
CA MET A 231 -7.82 7.53 10.24
C MET A 231 -9.32 7.56 9.92
N SER A 232 -10.15 7.77 10.92
CA SER A 232 -11.59 7.92 10.79
C SER A 232 -12.08 9.20 11.48
N VAL A 233 -13.31 9.59 11.16
CA VAL A 233 -14.01 10.72 11.75
C VAL A 233 -15.35 10.25 12.28
N LEU A 234 -15.70 10.64 13.50
CA LEU A 234 -17.04 10.46 14.06
C LEU A 234 -17.96 11.54 13.49
N VAL A 235 -18.98 11.12 12.73
CA VAL A 235 -19.96 12.04 12.13
C VAL A 235 -21.19 12.17 13.04
N CYS A 236 -21.81 11.06 13.40
CA CYS A 236 -23.04 11.04 14.22
C CYS A 236 -22.92 10.08 15.42
N ALA A 237 -21.78 9.44 15.62
CA ALA A 237 -21.57 8.56 16.76
C ALA A 237 -21.25 9.41 18.01
N PRO A 238 -21.95 9.20 19.14
CA PRO A 238 -21.77 10.01 20.35
C PRO A 238 -20.40 9.80 21.02
N ARG A 239 -19.77 8.66 20.79
CA ARG A 239 -18.42 8.32 21.28
C ARG A 239 -17.79 7.21 20.44
N PRO A 240 -16.46 7.03 20.51
CA PRO A 240 -15.79 5.87 19.90
C PRO A 240 -16.14 4.55 20.62
N GLY A 241 -15.86 3.42 19.94
CA GLY A 241 -15.95 2.08 20.52
C GLY A 241 -17.31 1.38 20.35
N LEU A 242 -18.29 2.03 19.70
CA LEU A 242 -19.61 1.45 19.47
C LEU A 242 -19.57 0.48 18.28
N ARG A 243 -20.26 -0.68 18.41
CA ARG A 243 -20.23 -1.76 17.41
C ARG A 243 -21.56 -2.01 16.72
N SER A 244 -22.68 -1.67 17.35
CA SER A 244 -24.03 -1.94 16.87
C SER A 244 -24.90 -0.69 16.91
N LEU A 245 -26.08 -0.76 16.29
CA LEU A 245 -27.10 0.29 16.41
C LEU A 245 -27.63 0.36 17.84
N ASP A 246 -27.80 -0.77 18.50
CA ASP A 246 -28.30 -0.82 19.87
C ASP A 246 -27.32 -0.12 20.82
N ASP A 247 -26.01 -0.43 20.75
CA ASP A 247 -24.98 0.29 21.51
C ASP A 247 -25.05 1.81 21.26
N THR A 248 -25.34 2.21 20.02
CA THR A 248 -25.41 3.64 19.64
C THR A 248 -26.64 4.31 20.21
N LEU A 249 -27.79 3.65 20.16
CA LEU A 249 -29.05 4.19 20.71
C LEU A 249 -28.99 4.28 22.24
N GLU A 250 -28.42 3.29 22.92
CA GLU A 250 -28.19 3.35 24.35
C GLU A 250 -27.28 4.51 24.74
N ALA A 251 -26.18 4.72 23.98
CA ALA A 251 -25.24 5.81 24.24
C ALA A 251 -25.86 7.20 23.99
N VAL A 252 -26.80 7.33 23.06
CA VAL A 252 -27.55 8.60 22.82
C VAL A 252 -28.59 8.82 23.90
N GLY A 253 -29.25 7.75 24.37
CA GLY A 253 -30.26 7.87 25.45
C GLY A 253 -29.67 8.12 26.84
N ALA A 254 -28.37 7.88 27.02
CA ALA A 254 -27.64 8.13 28.26
C ALA A 254 -26.96 9.51 28.32
N ALA A 255 -27.00 10.31 27.27
CA ALA A 255 -26.43 11.65 27.17
C ALA A 255 -27.50 12.74 27.34
#